data_e1375f0045c923bd6c4093cc9bafd761
#
_entry.id   e1375f0045c923bd6c4093cc9bafd761
#
_cell.length_a   1.000
_cell.length_b   1.000
_cell.length_c   1.000
_cell.angle_alpha   90.00
_cell.angle_beta   90.00
_cell.angle_gamma   90.00
#
_symmetry.space_group_name_H-M   'P 1'
#
loop_
_entity.id
_entity.type
_entity.pdbx_description
1 polymer ?
#
loop_
_entity_poly.entity_id
_entity_poly.type
_entity_poly.pdbx_seq_one_letter_code
_entity_poly.pdbx_strand_id
1 'polypeptide(L)'
;MSQSVAIERKRHLIRFIAPAVGLLAAGLLVWQGSYAAFSATTVDTGNAWAAGSLVLVNNGGTATYSAATTATFGGTNLKPGATGTTCLTVKSTGSAAGTLAMYRSALADSTPSLGAQIQLTVTEGVPATDVQANCTGFPTTGVTTVATNQPLSTFPSSFGAATGTTAVAAGTVLEAYKVVWTFVTTGTNPGDTALMGKSVTAGFTWEVQ
;
A
#
# COMPACT_ATOMS: atom_id res chain seq x y z
N MET A 1 2.32 26.60 -72.12
CA MET A 1 2.36 25.17 -71.81
C MET A 1 2.85 24.89 -70.36
N SER A 2 3.10 25.88 -69.52
CA SER A 2 3.72 25.63 -68.18
C SER A 2 2.76 25.50 -66.99
N GLN A 3 1.49 25.87 -67.14
CA GLN A 3 0.55 25.83 -66.03
C GLN A 3 -0.18 24.49 -65.83
N SER A 4 -0.32 23.70 -66.89
CA SER A 4 -1.03 22.41 -66.80
C SER A 4 -0.26 21.32 -66.01
N VAL A 5 1.07 21.31 -66.08
CA VAL A 5 1.93 20.35 -65.40
C VAL A 5 1.94 20.55 -63.83
N ALA A 6 1.80 21.79 -63.41
CA ALA A 6 1.79 22.11 -61.95
C ALA A 6 0.49 21.67 -61.26
N ILE A 7 -0.63 21.66 -61.97
CA ILE A 7 -1.92 21.25 -61.42
C ILE A 7 -2.01 19.72 -61.32
N GLU A 8 -1.48 18.97 -62.24
CA GLU A 8 -1.43 17.50 -62.17
C GLU A 8 -0.54 17.00 -61.03
N ARG A 9 0.62 17.60 -60.83
CA ARG A 9 1.52 17.23 -59.70
C ARG A 9 0.84 17.47 -58.34
N LYS A 10 0.11 18.54 -58.17
CA LYS A 10 -0.66 18.81 -56.92
C LYS A 10 -1.76 17.78 -56.70
N ARG A 11 -2.47 17.35 -57.75
CA ARG A 11 -3.53 16.32 -57.64
C ARG A 11 -2.99 14.95 -57.28
N HIS A 12 -1.81 14.57 -57.75
CA HIS A 12 -1.17 13.29 -57.37
C HIS A 12 -0.67 13.33 -55.92
N LEU A 13 -0.07 14.44 -55.45
CA LEU A 13 0.36 14.57 -54.07
C LEU A 13 -0.83 14.50 -53.07
N ILE A 14 -1.94 15.15 -53.39
CA ILE A 14 -3.12 15.14 -52.52
C ILE A 14 -3.74 13.73 -52.45
N ARG A 15 -3.67 12.92 -53.53
CA ARG A 15 -4.17 11.55 -53.56
C ARG A 15 -3.41 10.59 -52.64
N PHE A 16 -2.14 10.85 -52.31
CA PHE A 16 -1.34 10.03 -51.42
C PHE A 16 -1.28 10.58 -49.99
N ILE A 17 -1.42 11.89 -49.82
CA ILE A 17 -1.39 12.54 -48.51
C ILE A 17 -2.72 12.35 -47.75
N ALA A 18 -3.85 12.39 -48.44
CA ALA A 18 -5.16 12.23 -47.81
C ALA A 18 -5.33 10.88 -47.09
N PRO A 19 -4.98 9.72 -47.68
CA PRO A 19 -5.09 8.44 -46.95
C PRO A 19 -4.08 8.32 -45.82
N ALA A 20 -2.88 8.90 -45.93
CA ALA A 20 -1.88 8.87 -44.88
C ALA A 20 -2.30 9.69 -43.65
N VAL A 21 -2.90 10.88 -43.86
CA VAL A 21 -3.45 11.70 -42.77
C VAL A 21 -4.64 11.01 -42.11
N GLY A 22 -5.50 10.36 -42.92
CA GLY A 22 -6.63 9.58 -42.39
C GLY A 22 -6.22 8.43 -41.51
N LEU A 23 -5.17 7.68 -41.91
CA LEU A 23 -4.60 6.57 -41.10
C LEU A 23 -3.95 7.05 -39.80
N LEU A 24 -3.24 8.18 -39.82
CA LEU A 24 -2.67 8.80 -38.62
C LEU A 24 -3.76 9.28 -37.66
N ALA A 25 -4.79 9.93 -38.16
CA ALA A 25 -5.92 10.39 -37.35
C ALA A 25 -6.70 9.21 -36.74
N ALA A 26 -6.94 8.16 -37.51
CA ALA A 26 -7.55 6.91 -37.00
C ALA A 26 -6.68 6.23 -35.93
N GLY A 27 -5.38 6.19 -36.12
CA GLY A 27 -4.43 5.63 -35.13
C GLY A 27 -4.42 6.39 -33.80
N LEU A 28 -4.48 7.72 -33.85
CA LEU A 28 -4.58 8.58 -32.65
C LEU A 28 -5.91 8.41 -31.91
N LEU A 29 -7.01 8.23 -32.63
CA LEU A 29 -8.33 7.97 -32.02
C LEU A 29 -8.40 6.60 -31.34
N VAL A 30 -7.79 5.58 -31.94
CA VAL A 30 -7.70 4.23 -31.33
C VAL A 30 -6.79 4.25 -30.10
N TRP A 31 -5.69 5.00 -30.14
CA TRP A 31 -4.80 5.16 -28.98
C TRP A 31 -5.50 5.83 -27.79
N GLN A 32 -6.26 6.88 -28.04
CA GLN A 32 -7.06 7.57 -27.01
C GLN A 32 -8.18 6.66 -26.45
N GLY A 33 -8.82 5.86 -27.30
CA GLY A 33 -9.87 4.91 -26.90
C GLY A 33 -9.35 3.79 -25.99
N SER A 34 -8.09 3.38 -26.16
CA SER A 34 -7.50 2.31 -25.33
C SER A 34 -7.22 2.74 -23.88
N TYR A 35 -6.98 4.02 -23.62
CA TYR A 35 -6.83 4.54 -22.26
C TYR A 35 -8.17 4.76 -21.52
N ALA A 36 -9.26 4.94 -22.26
CA ALA A 36 -10.59 5.15 -21.68
C ALA A 36 -11.27 3.83 -21.24
N ALA A 37 -10.75 2.67 -21.66
CA ALA A 37 -11.39 1.36 -21.41
C ALA A 37 -11.33 0.90 -19.95
N PHE A 38 -10.53 1.55 -19.08
CA PHE A 38 -10.47 1.24 -17.65
C PHE A 38 -11.37 2.09 -16.76
N SER A 39 -12.10 3.07 -17.32
CA SER A 39 -12.99 3.96 -16.55
C SER A 39 -14.36 4.21 -17.19
N ALA A 40 -14.76 3.46 -18.23
CA ALA A 40 -16.05 3.63 -18.86
C ALA A 40 -17.02 2.54 -18.43
N THR A 41 -18.08 2.89 -17.71
CA THR A 41 -19.31 2.12 -17.58
C THR A 41 -20.03 2.16 -18.92
N THR A 42 -19.87 1.18 -19.78
CA THR A 42 -20.76 0.94 -20.92
C THR A 42 -21.88 0.03 -20.45
N VAL A 43 -23.09 0.58 -20.41
CA VAL A 43 -24.30 -0.21 -20.23
C VAL A 43 -24.64 -0.83 -21.61
N ASP A 44 -24.15 -2.03 -21.83
CA ASP A 44 -24.64 -2.88 -22.91
C ASP A 44 -25.55 -3.91 -22.27
N THR A 45 -26.84 -3.90 -22.63
CA THR A 45 -27.84 -4.80 -22.07
C THR A 45 -27.56 -6.23 -22.56
N GLY A 46 -26.77 -6.96 -21.79
CA GLY A 46 -26.45 -8.37 -22.05
C GLY A 46 -25.06 -8.84 -21.67
N ASN A 47 -24.05 -7.95 -21.62
CA ASN A 47 -22.69 -8.31 -21.17
C ASN A 47 -22.19 -7.27 -20.16
N ALA A 48 -22.49 -7.48 -18.88
CA ALA A 48 -21.97 -6.64 -17.80
C ALA A 48 -20.65 -7.22 -17.31
N TRP A 49 -19.56 -6.49 -17.49
CA TRP A 49 -18.27 -6.75 -16.85
C TRP A 49 -18.18 -5.88 -15.61
N ALA A 50 -18.25 -6.46 -14.42
CA ALA A 50 -18.07 -5.75 -13.18
C ALA A 50 -16.64 -6.01 -12.66
N ALA A 51 -15.90 -4.95 -12.37
CA ALA A 51 -14.67 -5.06 -11.61
C ALA A 51 -15.01 -5.52 -10.18
N GLY A 52 -14.19 -6.42 -9.61
CA GLY A 52 -14.30 -6.80 -8.22
C GLY A 52 -14.03 -5.59 -7.31
N SER A 53 -14.69 -5.53 -6.16
CA SER A 53 -14.41 -4.54 -5.13
C SER A 53 -13.37 -5.09 -4.15
N LEU A 54 -12.45 -4.22 -3.70
CA LEU A 54 -11.55 -4.47 -2.58
C LEU A 54 -11.89 -3.47 -1.49
N VAL A 55 -12.29 -3.97 -0.32
CA VAL A 55 -12.61 -3.14 0.85
C VAL A 55 -11.77 -3.63 2.02
N LEU A 56 -10.98 -2.73 2.60
CA LEU A 56 -10.09 -3.02 3.71
C LEU A 56 -10.34 -2.06 4.87
N VAL A 57 -10.49 -2.60 6.07
CA VAL A 57 -10.64 -1.83 7.31
C VAL A 57 -9.85 -2.51 8.42
N ASN A 58 -9.46 -1.76 9.45
CA ASN A 58 -8.81 -2.34 10.63
C ASN A 58 -9.52 -1.88 11.91
N ASN A 59 -9.38 -2.65 12.98
CA ASN A 59 -10.03 -2.37 14.25
C ASN A 59 -9.16 -1.56 15.23
N GLY A 60 -7.89 -1.27 14.89
CA GLY A 60 -6.96 -0.58 15.78
C GLY A 60 -6.81 -1.23 17.17
N GLY A 61 -7.08 -2.55 17.28
CA GLY A 61 -7.12 -3.28 18.55
C GLY A 61 -8.37 -3.03 19.39
N THR A 62 -9.42 -2.42 18.82
CA THR A 62 -10.72 -2.19 19.46
C THR A 62 -11.81 -3.07 18.84
N ALA A 63 -13.05 -2.93 19.25
CA ALA A 63 -14.19 -3.63 18.64
C ALA A 63 -14.74 -2.95 17.38
N THR A 64 -14.25 -1.76 17.02
CA THR A 64 -14.79 -0.95 15.92
C THR A 64 -13.82 -0.94 14.74
N TYR A 65 -14.32 -1.26 13.57
CA TYR A 65 -13.56 -1.20 12.33
C TYR A 65 -13.66 0.17 11.63
N SER A 66 -12.55 0.65 11.10
CA SER A 66 -12.47 1.88 10.32
C SER A 66 -11.42 1.75 9.21
N ALA A 67 -11.59 2.49 8.12
CA ALA A 67 -10.56 2.65 7.09
C ALA A 67 -9.36 3.47 7.59
N ALA A 68 -9.55 4.28 8.64
CA ALA A 68 -8.49 5.01 9.32
C ALA A 68 -8.70 4.92 10.83
N THR A 69 -7.68 4.49 11.56
CA THR A 69 -7.67 4.43 13.03
C THR A 69 -6.58 5.36 13.58
N THR A 70 -6.75 5.76 14.83
CA THR A 70 -5.71 6.50 15.57
C THR A 70 -4.51 5.60 15.87
N ALA A 71 -3.38 6.21 16.29
CA ALA A 71 -2.17 5.48 16.66
C ALA A 71 -2.48 4.40 17.71
N THR A 72 -2.09 3.17 17.41
CA THR A 72 -2.39 1.99 18.23
C THR A 72 -1.18 1.49 19.02
N PHE A 73 0.03 1.92 18.66
CA PHE A 73 1.26 1.50 19.34
C PHE A 73 2.27 2.63 19.38
N GLY A 74 3.12 2.60 20.41
CA GLY A 74 4.13 3.60 20.71
C GLY A 74 4.30 3.79 22.22
N GLY A 75 5.04 4.82 22.61
CA GLY A 75 5.26 5.17 24.01
C GLY A 75 5.84 6.57 24.16
N THR A 76 5.78 7.09 25.38
CA THR A 76 6.36 8.39 25.75
C THR A 76 7.45 8.18 26.83
N ASN A 77 8.39 9.10 26.91
CA ASN A 77 9.49 9.04 27.90
C ASN A 77 10.28 7.73 27.84
N LEU A 78 10.52 7.22 26.63
CA LEU A 78 11.17 5.95 26.41
C LEU A 78 12.66 6.00 26.81
N LYS A 79 13.14 4.87 27.30
CA LYS A 79 14.57 4.63 27.57
C LYS A 79 15.01 3.42 26.75
N PRO A 80 16.32 3.30 26.40
CA PRO A 80 16.85 2.08 25.83
C PRO A 80 16.43 0.85 26.66
N GLY A 81 15.96 -0.21 26.00
CA GLY A 81 15.37 -1.39 26.62
C GLY A 81 13.84 -1.31 26.80
N ALA A 82 13.21 -0.15 26.59
CA ALA A 82 11.75 -0.07 26.58
C ALA A 82 11.18 -0.88 25.43
N THR A 83 10.08 -1.60 25.68
CA THR A 83 9.37 -2.39 24.67
C THR A 83 7.87 -2.27 24.88
N GLY A 84 7.12 -2.54 23.83
CA GLY A 84 5.68 -2.65 23.91
C GLY A 84 5.14 -3.59 22.85
N THR A 85 3.95 -4.10 23.09
CA THR A 85 3.26 -5.02 22.16
C THR A 85 1.84 -4.57 21.98
N THR A 86 1.39 -4.57 20.73
CA THR A 86 -0.01 -4.27 20.38
C THR A 86 -0.45 -5.19 19.26
N CYS A 87 -1.71 -5.59 19.32
CA CYS A 87 -2.32 -6.38 18.25
C CYS A 87 -3.52 -5.65 17.67
N LEU A 88 -3.82 -5.95 16.42
CA LEU A 88 -5.00 -5.47 15.70
C LEU A 88 -5.46 -6.50 14.66
N THR A 89 -6.69 -6.37 14.22
CA THR A 89 -7.24 -7.17 13.11
C THR A 89 -7.49 -6.27 11.91
N VAL A 90 -7.05 -6.73 10.76
CA VAL A 90 -7.39 -6.18 9.45
C VAL A 90 -8.46 -7.07 8.84
N LYS A 91 -9.53 -6.47 8.32
CA LYS A 91 -10.63 -7.18 7.69
C LYS A 91 -10.77 -6.75 6.24
N SER A 92 -10.71 -7.71 5.34
CA SER A 92 -11.09 -7.56 3.95
C SER A 92 -12.52 -8.05 3.75
N THR A 93 -13.31 -7.31 2.96
CA THR A 93 -14.67 -7.72 2.57
C THR A 93 -14.88 -7.57 1.06
N GLY A 94 -13.81 -7.57 0.30
CA GLY A 94 -13.84 -7.42 -1.15
C GLY A 94 -14.42 -8.62 -1.88
N SER A 95 -14.94 -8.40 -3.07
CA SER A 95 -15.43 -9.48 -3.97
C SER A 95 -14.30 -10.08 -4.82
N ALA A 96 -13.10 -9.52 -4.80
CA ALA A 96 -11.92 -10.03 -5.47
C ALA A 96 -10.89 -10.54 -4.45
N ALA A 97 -10.14 -11.58 -4.83
CA ALA A 97 -8.95 -12.00 -4.11
C ALA A 97 -7.79 -11.03 -4.41
N GLY A 98 -6.83 -10.95 -3.49
CA GLY A 98 -5.66 -10.08 -3.65
C GLY A 98 -4.52 -10.48 -2.75
N THR A 99 -3.51 -9.65 -2.70
CA THR A 99 -2.36 -9.78 -1.81
C THR A 99 -2.37 -8.62 -0.82
N LEU A 100 -2.39 -8.93 0.48
CA LEU A 100 -2.32 -7.95 1.56
C LEU A 100 -0.87 -7.70 1.95
N ALA A 101 -0.50 -6.44 2.11
CA ALA A 101 0.79 -6.02 2.63
C ALA A 101 0.66 -4.91 3.66
N MET A 102 1.58 -4.90 4.64
CA MET A 102 1.75 -3.82 5.61
C MET A 102 3.01 -3.03 5.28
N TYR A 103 2.90 -1.71 5.27
CA TYR A 103 4.04 -0.81 5.08
C TYR A 103 3.87 0.49 5.86
N ARG A 104 4.97 1.23 6.04
CA ARG A 104 4.97 2.54 6.68
C ARG A 104 4.52 3.62 5.68
N SER A 105 3.46 4.33 5.97
CA SER A 105 2.92 5.36 5.09
C SER A 105 3.50 6.76 5.33
N ALA A 106 3.98 7.04 6.54
CA ALA A 106 4.57 8.31 6.90
C ALA A 106 5.69 8.11 7.93
N LEU A 107 6.66 8.99 7.93
CA LEU A 107 7.70 9.06 8.96
C LEU A 107 8.08 10.53 9.19
N ALA A 108 7.98 10.97 10.44
CA ALA A 108 8.64 12.18 10.92
C ALA A 108 9.62 11.78 12.03
N ASP A 109 10.90 11.90 11.77
CA ASP A 109 11.98 11.44 12.64
C ASP A 109 12.93 12.58 12.96
N SER A 110 13.39 12.61 14.19
CA SER A 110 14.34 13.62 14.68
C SER A 110 15.76 13.36 14.18
N THR A 111 16.62 14.37 14.35
CA THR A 111 18.08 14.23 14.14
C THR A 111 18.79 14.41 15.50
N PRO A 112 19.60 13.44 15.97
CA PRO A 112 19.78 12.10 15.41
C PRO A 112 18.50 11.27 15.40
N SER A 113 18.44 10.26 14.53
CA SER A 113 17.26 9.43 14.27
C SER A 113 16.92 8.55 15.47
N LEU A 114 15.78 8.81 16.11
CA LEU A 114 15.19 7.89 17.08
C LEU A 114 14.61 6.66 16.37
N GLY A 115 14.05 6.82 15.18
CA GLY A 115 13.48 5.75 14.41
C GLY A 115 14.48 4.66 13.99
N ALA A 116 15.77 4.97 13.94
CA ALA A 116 16.83 3.98 13.73
C ALA A 116 17.02 3.05 14.94
N GLN A 117 16.63 3.49 16.13
CA GLN A 117 16.74 2.73 17.38
C GLN A 117 15.41 2.08 17.82
N ILE A 118 14.29 2.44 17.19
CA ILE A 118 13.02 1.74 17.39
C ILE A 118 12.96 0.57 16.40
N GLN A 119 13.10 -0.64 16.90
CA GLN A 119 13.00 -1.87 16.12
C GLN A 119 11.62 -2.47 16.23
N LEU A 120 11.08 -2.91 15.10
CA LEU A 120 9.79 -3.57 14.97
C LEU A 120 9.96 -5.05 14.65
N THR A 121 9.27 -5.89 15.39
CA THR A 121 9.02 -7.28 15.01
C THR A 121 7.51 -7.40 14.77
N VAL A 122 7.14 -7.79 13.57
CA VAL A 122 5.75 -7.91 13.16
C VAL A 122 5.48 -9.35 12.76
N THR A 123 4.44 -9.93 13.36
CA THR A 123 3.90 -11.24 12.99
C THR A 123 2.45 -11.10 12.59
N GLU A 124 2.02 -11.92 11.65
CA GLU A 124 0.63 -12.00 11.19
C GLU A 124 0.10 -13.42 11.30
N GLY A 125 -1.22 -13.56 11.27
CA GLY A 125 -1.88 -14.86 11.24
C GLY A 125 -3.39 -14.72 11.20
N VAL A 126 -4.06 -15.80 10.80
CA VAL A 126 -5.53 -15.83 10.66
C VAL A 126 -6.17 -16.05 12.03
N PRO A 127 -6.86 -15.06 12.58
CA PRO A 127 -7.51 -15.20 13.87
C PRO A 127 -8.89 -15.85 13.72
N ALA A 128 -9.35 -16.57 14.75
CA ALA A 128 -10.71 -17.11 14.80
C ALA A 128 -11.77 -16.00 15.05
N THR A 129 -11.36 -14.93 15.73
CA THR A 129 -12.20 -13.76 16.07
C THR A 129 -11.31 -12.51 16.09
N ASP A 130 -11.93 -11.35 16.21
CA ASP A 130 -11.20 -10.07 16.31
C ASP A 130 -10.20 -10.08 17.46
N VAL A 131 -8.99 -9.63 17.19
CA VAL A 131 -7.91 -9.56 18.17
C VAL A 131 -7.96 -8.21 18.89
N GLN A 132 -7.79 -8.24 20.20
CA GLN A 132 -7.73 -7.05 21.04
C GLN A 132 -6.31 -6.44 21.08
N ALA A 133 -6.19 -5.16 21.44
CA ALA A 133 -4.89 -4.48 21.55
C ALA A 133 -3.90 -5.16 22.49
N ASN A 134 -4.37 -5.85 23.52
CA ASN A 134 -3.58 -6.64 24.46
C ASN A 134 -3.22 -8.04 23.91
N CYS A 135 -3.48 -8.28 22.62
CA CYS A 135 -3.25 -9.54 21.90
C CYS A 135 -4.12 -10.74 22.35
N THR A 136 -5.19 -10.51 23.09
CA THR A 136 -6.19 -11.56 23.33
C THR A 136 -6.82 -11.94 21.99
N GLY A 137 -6.84 -13.24 21.67
CA GLY A 137 -7.36 -13.76 20.39
C GLY A 137 -6.32 -13.86 19.28
N PHE A 138 -5.08 -13.39 19.49
CA PHE A 138 -4.02 -13.56 18.47
C PHE A 138 -3.68 -15.06 18.29
N PRO A 139 -3.57 -15.56 17.06
CA PRO A 139 -3.32 -16.98 16.81
C PRO A 139 -1.95 -17.42 17.36
N THR A 140 -1.88 -18.63 17.87
CA THR A 140 -0.64 -19.24 18.41
C THR A 140 0.00 -20.20 17.43
N THR A 141 -0.68 -20.55 16.35
CA THR A 141 -0.22 -21.44 15.27
C THR A 141 -0.53 -20.81 13.92
N GLY A 142 0.21 -21.21 12.89
CA GLY A 142 0.01 -20.68 11.55
C GLY A 142 0.38 -19.20 11.42
N VAL A 143 1.26 -18.68 12.26
CA VAL A 143 1.73 -17.30 12.21
C VAL A 143 2.94 -17.18 11.29
N THR A 144 2.98 -16.08 10.54
CA THR A 144 4.07 -15.72 9.65
C THR A 144 4.77 -14.46 10.18
N THR A 145 6.09 -14.40 10.04
CA THR A 145 6.86 -13.20 10.40
C THR A 145 6.94 -12.26 9.20
N VAL A 146 6.36 -11.07 9.35
CA VAL A 146 6.40 -9.98 8.37
C VAL A 146 7.71 -9.20 8.46
N ALA A 147 8.18 -8.92 9.68
CA ALA A 147 9.43 -8.23 9.94
C ALA A 147 10.06 -8.72 11.24
N THR A 148 11.40 -8.76 11.28
CA THR A 148 12.17 -9.13 12.49
C THR A 148 13.17 -8.04 12.80
N ASN A 149 13.04 -7.40 13.97
CA ASN A 149 13.95 -6.35 14.45
C ASN A 149 14.26 -5.28 13.38
N GLN A 150 13.26 -4.95 12.56
CA GLN A 150 13.39 -3.98 11.48
C GLN A 150 13.36 -2.57 12.06
N PRO A 151 14.39 -1.72 11.87
CA PRO A 151 14.35 -0.33 12.31
C PRO A 151 13.17 0.43 11.68
N LEU A 152 12.47 1.22 12.47
CA LEU A 152 11.33 2.01 12.01
C LEU A 152 11.72 2.96 10.86
N SER A 153 12.94 3.54 10.92
CA SER A 153 13.45 4.44 9.87
C SER A 153 13.62 3.78 8.50
N THR A 154 13.86 2.46 8.46
CA THR A 154 14.06 1.68 7.23
C THR A 154 12.91 0.69 6.97
N PHE A 155 11.84 0.73 7.77
CA PHE A 155 10.67 -0.10 7.51
C PHE A 155 10.10 0.19 6.11
N PRO A 156 9.66 -0.82 5.35
CA PRO A 156 9.12 -0.63 4.00
C PRO A 156 8.13 0.52 3.92
N SER A 157 8.20 1.36 2.89
CA SER A 157 7.40 2.59 2.74
C SER A 157 6.41 2.54 1.57
N SER A 158 6.25 1.37 0.94
CA SER A 158 5.29 1.16 -0.13
C SER A 158 4.92 -0.32 -0.22
N PHE A 159 3.81 -0.62 -0.87
CA PHE A 159 3.36 -2.00 -1.13
C PHE A 159 4.46 -2.85 -1.79
N GLY A 160 5.06 -2.35 -2.87
CA GLY A 160 6.09 -3.09 -3.61
C GLY A 160 7.41 -3.30 -2.86
N ALA A 161 7.64 -2.58 -1.75
CA ALA A 161 8.81 -2.77 -0.88
C ALA A 161 8.51 -3.65 0.34
N ALA A 162 7.25 -4.00 0.59
CA ALA A 162 6.85 -4.82 1.73
C ALA A 162 7.45 -6.22 1.63
N THR A 163 8.00 -6.71 2.74
CA THR A 163 8.68 -8.02 2.78
C THR A 163 7.77 -9.17 3.20
N GLY A 164 6.69 -8.88 3.93
CA GLY A 164 5.67 -9.84 4.29
C GLY A 164 4.38 -9.53 3.53
N THR A 165 3.90 -10.48 2.74
CA THR A 165 2.64 -10.35 2.02
C THR A 165 1.80 -11.60 2.21
N THR A 166 0.50 -11.44 2.40
CA THR A 166 -0.43 -12.55 2.63
C THR A 166 -1.51 -12.55 1.55
N ALA A 167 -1.77 -13.72 0.97
CA ALA A 167 -2.88 -13.87 0.04
C ALA A 167 -4.22 -13.80 0.79
N VAL A 168 -5.09 -12.91 0.36
CA VAL A 168 -6.45 -12.79 0.89
C VAL A 168 -7.46 -13.25 -0.17
N ALA A 169 -8.36 -14.13 0.23
CA ALA A 169 -9.43 -14.62 -0.64
C ALA A 169 -10.52 -13.55 -0.82
N ALA A 170 -11.33 -13.74 -1.86
CA ALA A 170 -12.58 -13.01 -1.99
C ALA A 170 -13.53 -13.31 -0.80
N GLY A 171 -14.32 -12.34 -0.40
CA GLY A 171 -15.23 -12.43 0.73
C GLY A 171 -14.68 -11.77 2.00
N THR A 172 -15.19 -12.22 3.15
CA THR A 172 -14.73 -11.72 4.45
C THR A 172 -13.53 -12.53 4.93
N VAL A 173 -12.38 -11.88 5.03
CA VAL A 173 -11.13 -12.45 5.54
C VAL A 173 -10.63 -11.58 6.69
N LEU A 174 -10.19 -12.22 7.77
CA LEU A 174 -9.56 -11.56 8.92
C LEU A 174 -8.07 -11.94 8.94
N GLU A 175 -7.21 -10.93 9.08
CA GLU A 175 -5.78 -11.08 9.32
C GLU A 175 -5.38 -10.31 10.58
N ALA A 176 -4.79 -10.98 11.53
CA ALA A 176 -4.31 -10.37 12.76
C ALA A 176 -2.83 -10.01 12.64
N TYR A 177 -2.50 -8.83 13.11
CA TYR A 177 -1.13 -8.35 13.21
C TYR A 177 -0.75 -8.15 14.67
N LYS A 178 0.39 -8.69 15.07
CA LYS A 178 1.05 -8.42 16.35
C LYS A 178 2.31 -7.63 16.08
N VAL A 179 2.35 -6.42 16.60
CA VAL A 179 3.50 -5.51 16.49
C VAL A 179 4.18 -5.42 17.84
N VAL A 180 5.42 -5.85 17.89
CA VAL A 180 6.32 -5.66 19.03
C VAL A 180 7.32 -4.59 18.65
N TRP A 181 7.44 -3.54 19.43
CA TRP A 181 8.48 -2.54 19.26
C TRP A 181 9.45 -2.56 20.45
N THR A 182 10.72 -2.29 20.15
CA THR A 182 11.78 -2.21 21.17
C THR A 182 12.66 -1.00 20.87
N PHE A 183 12.93 -0.19 21.88
CA PHE A 183 13.92 0.86 21.80
C PHE A 183 15.29 0.26 22.16
N VAL A 184 16.15 0.07 21.15
CA VAL A 184 17.50 -0.46 21.35
C VAL A 184 18.51 0.64 21.65
N THR A 185 19.52 0.32 22.45
CA THR A 185 20.64 1.23 22.72
C THR A 185 21.47 1.47 21.45
N THR A 186 22.06 2.65 21.33
CA THR A 186 23.10 2.93 20.32
C THR A 186 24.41 2.21 20.59
N GLY A 187 24.54 1.55 21.76
CA GLY A 187 25.76 0.90 22.22
C GLY A 187 26.77 1.83 22.90
N THR A 188 26.46 3.12 22.99
CA THR A 188 27.33 4.12 23.65
C THR A 188 26.52 5.11 24.48
N ASN A 189 27.02 5.51 25.66
CA ASN A 189 26.38 6.51 26.50
C ASN A 189 26.19 7.87 25.78
N PRO A 190 27.19 8.41 25.06
CA PRO A 190 26.99 9.65 24.31
C PRO A 190 25.90 9.53 23.23
N GLY A 191 25.81 8.38 22.55
CA GLY A 191 24.78 8.12 21.54
C GLY A 191 23.38 8.08 22.14
N ASP A 192 23.19 7.35 23.24
CA ASP A 192 21.92 7.25 23.94
C ASP A 192 21.50 8.62 24.53
N THR A 193 22.47 9.38 25.06
CA THR A 193 22.22 10.74 25.56
C THR A 193 21.78 11.69 24.44
N ALA A 194 22.33 11.56 23.24
CA ALA A 194 21.93 12.37 22.09
C ALA A 194 20.48 12.11 21.62
N LEU A 195 19.90 10.97 22.00
CA LEU A 195 18.49 10.63 21.73
C LEU A 195 17.53 11.18 22.78
N MET A 196 18.02 11.74 23.89
CA MET A 196 17.14 12.34 24.89
C MET A 196 16.33 13.50 24.30
N GLY A 197 15.03 13.52 24.59
CA GLY A 197 14.11 14.52 24.05
C GLY A 197 13.83 14.41 22.55
N LYS A 198 14.32 13.37 21.89
CA LYS A 198 14.03 13.08 20.48
C LYS A 198 12.69 12.38 20.35
N SER A 199 12.08 12.52 19.17
CA SER A 199 10.78 11.91 18.85
C SER A 199 10.81 11.31 17.46
N VAL A 200 9.97 10.31 17.27
CA VAL A 200 9.64 9.75 15.96
C VAL A 200 8.15 9.44 15.92
N THR A 201 7.52 9.76 14.79
CA THR A 201 6.14 9.35 14.50
C THR A 201 6.10 8.65 13.16
N ALA A 202 5.26 7.62 13.05
CA ALA A 202 5.07 6.87 11.82
C ALA A 202 3.61 6.50 11.65
N GLY A 203 3.13 6.55 10.41
CA GLY A 203 1.88 5.94 10.02
C GLY A 203 2.13 4.54 9.44
N PHE A 204 1.14 3.67 9.54
CA PHE A 204 1.16 2.36 8.91
C PHE A 204 -0.08 2.18 8.04
N THR A 205 0.12 1.54 6.91
CA THR A 205 -0.94 1.23 5.94
C THR A 205 -0.95 -0.25 5.68
N TRP A 206 -2.13 -0.81 5.64
CA TRP A 206 -2.41 -2.12 5.09
C TRP A 206 -3.08 -1.92 3.75
N GLU A 207 -2.59 -2.58 2.73
CA GLU A 207 -3.08 -2.44 1.36
C GLU A 207 -3.25 -3.80 0.72
N VAL A 208 -4.30 -3.95 -0.08
CA VAL A 208 -4.56 -5.16 -0.87
C VAL A 208 -4.47 -4.78 -2.35
N GLN A 209 -3.69 -5.53 -3.11
CA GLN A 209 -3.58 -5.44 -4.56
C GLN A 209 -3.80 -6.79 -5.24
#